data_47057e60c8a6713590c0c13a7e090e92
#
_entry.id   47057e60c8a6713590c0c13a7e090e92
#
_cell.length_a   1.000
_cell.length_b   1.000
_cell.length_c   1.000
_cell.angle_alpha   90.00
_cell.angle_beta   90.00
_cell.angle_gamma   90.00
#
_symmetry.space_group_name_H-M   'P 1'
#
loop_
_entity.id
_entity.type
_entity.pdbx_description
1 polymer ?
#
loop_
_entity_poly.entity_id
_entity_poly.type
_entity_poly.pdbx_seq_one_letter_code
_entity_poly.pdbx_strand_id
1 'polypeptide(L)'
;MRRAEIAALKVGDLHQNRGYDSLRVMRKGGRRDALAINPQTAARLRTYLEASGHAADIDGPLFRPLKHNGKRRDERRRMDPDAIDRVVRKYAGVLGLDRGYSAHSMRATFITTALENGAQLEDVQTAAGHRDPSTTKLYDRRGYNPEKAASFFATY
;
A
#
# COMPACT_ATOMS: atom_id res chain seq x y z
N MET A 1 -1.00 -3.06 -0.23
CA MET A 1 -1.19 -3.18 -1.71
C MET A 1 -0.18 -4.16 -2.30
N ARG A 2 -0.48 -4.77 -3.46
CA ARG A 2 0.48 -5.58 -4.23
C ARG A 2 1.37 -4.66 -5.07
N ARG A 3 2.62 -5.09 -5.39
CA ARG A 3 3.55 -4.29 -6.21
C ARG A 3 2.96 -3.87 -7.57
N ALA A 4 2.21 -4.75 -8.22
CA ALA A 4 1.52 -4.41 -9.47
C ALA A 4 0.42 -3.35 -9.31
N GLU A 5 -0.29 -3.36 -8.18
CA GLU A 5 -1.29 -2.34 -7.84
C GLU A 5 -0.61 -0.98 -7.61
N ILE A 6 0.54 -0.96 -6.93
CA ILE A 6 1.33 0.27 -6.71
C ILE A 6 1.84 0.83 -8.05
N ALA A 7 2.41 -0.03 -8.90
CA ALA A 7 2.92 0.38 -10.21
C ALA A 7 1.83 0.91 -11.15
N ALA A 8 0.58 0.47 -10.96
CA ALA A 8 -0.56 0.86 -11.77
C ALA A 8 -1.21 2.18 -11.34
N LEU A 9 -0.87 2.73 -10.16
CA LEU A 9 -1.44 3.98 -9.66
C LEU A 9 -1.16 5.15 -10.61
N LYS A 10 -2.16 5.99 -10.77
CA LYS A 10 -2.08 7.29 -11.43
C LYS A 10 -1.99 8.41 -10.41
N VAL A 11 -1.55 9.59 -10.83
CA VAL A 11 -1.55 10.79 -9.98
C VAL A 11 -2.95 11.10 -9.46
N GLY A 12 -3.98 11.05 -10.32
CA GLY A 12 -5.37 11.28 -9.96
C GLY A 12 -6.02 10.19 -9.10
N ASP A 13 -5.33 9.09 -8.83
CA ASP A 13 -5.81 8.10 -7.87
C ASP A 13 -5.62 8.54 -6.41
N LEU A 14 -4.72 9.50 -6.16
CA LEU A 14 -4.61 10.19 -4.87
C LEU A 14 -5.72 11.25 -4.78
N HIS A 15 -6.68 11.05 -3.90
CA HIS A 15 -7.86 11.91 -3.79
C HIS A 15 -8.40 11.97 -2.36
N GLN A 16 -9.31 12.90 -2.11
CA GLN A 16 -10.07 12.98 -0.86
C GLN A 16 -11.32 12.10 -0.97
N ASN A 17 -11.56 11.29 0.06
CA ASN A 17 -12.77 10.49 0.19
C ASN A 17 -13.32 10.61 1.62
N ARG A 18 -14.50 11.18 1.78
CA ARG A 18 -15.15 11.42 3.08
C ARG A 18 -14.24 12.15 4.10
N GLY A 19 -13.43 13.10 3.62
CA GLY A 19 -12.49 13.86 4.44
C GLY A 19 -11.14 13.18 4.70
N TYR A 20 -10.93 11.98 4.18
CA TYR A 20 -9.66 11.25 4.32
C TYR A 20 -8.88 11.19 3.02
N ASP A 21 -7.58 11.38 3.10
CA ASP A 21 -6.68 11.08 1.99
C ASP A 21 -6.77 9.61 1.62
N SER A 22 -6.98 9.32 0.35
CA SER A 22 -7.28 7.98 -0.13
C SER A 22 -6.61 7.70 -1.46
N LEU A 23 -6.35 6.43 -1.73
CA LEU A 23 -5.89 5.93 -3.02
C LEU A 23 -6.99 5.09 -3.68
N ARG A 24 -7.32 5.42 -4.92
CA ARG A 24 -8.17 4.58 -5.77
C ARG A 24 -7.33 3.46 -6.37
N VAL A 25 -7.60 2.23 -5.95
CA VAL A 25 -6.78 1.06 -6.31
C VAL A 25 -7.57 0.13 -7.21
N MET A 26 -7.01 -0.17 -8.38
CA MET A 26 -7.52 -1.22 -9.25
C MET A 26 -7.02 -2.57 -8.77
N ARG A 27 -7.93 -3.46 -8.37
CA ARG A 27 -7.64 -4.80 -7.91
C ARG A 27 -7.65 -5.82 -9.05
N LYS A 28 -7.09 -7.00 -8.78
CA LYS A 28 -7.22 -8.15 -9.71
C LYS A 28 -8.71 -8.45 -9.99
N GLY A 29 -9.06 -8.56 -11.26
CA GLY A 29 -10.44 -8.76 -11.71
C GLY A 29 -11.24 -7.47 -11.91
N GLY A 30 -10.56 -6.30 -12.02
CA GLY A 30 -11.19 -5.03 -12.39
C GLY A 30 -11.94 -4.32 -11.25
N ARG A 31 -11.95 -4.86 -10.01
CA ARG A 31 -12.59 -4.20 -8.87
C ARG A 31 -11.82 -2.93 -8.50
N ARG A 32 -12.54 -1.86 -8.21
CA ARG A 32 -11.99 -0.60 -7.72
C ARG A 32 -12.28 -0.46 -6.22
N ASP A 33 -11.24 -0.20 -5.44
CA ASP A 33 -11.34 0.08 -4.02
C ASP A 33 -10.80 1.48 -3.74
N ALA A 34 -11.42 2.21 -2.80
CA ALA A 34 -10.85 3.42 -2.23
C ALA A 34 -10.23 3.04 -0.87
N LEU A 35 -8.92 3.23 -0.74
CA LEU A 35 -8.18 2.93 0.47
C LEU A 35 -7.78 4.23 1.15
N ALA A 36 -8.27 4.50 2.34
CA ALA A 36 -7.75 5.56 3.18
C ALA A 36 -6.26 5.31 3.47
N ILE A 37 -5.46 6.36 3.42
CA ILE A 37 -4.03 6.31 3.71
C ILE A 37 -3.70 7.20 4.92
N ASN A 38 -2.67 6.80 5.63
CA ASN A 38 -2.16 7.56 6.75
C ASN A 38 -1.73 8.97 6.29
N PRO A 39 -2.00 10.03 7.09
CA PRO A 39 -1.65 11.40 6.73
C PRO A 39 -0.17 11.61 6.38
N GLN A 40 0.75 10.92 7.08
CA GLN A 40 2.17 10.99 6.75
C GLN A 40 2.48 10.39 5.37
N THR A 41 1.79 9.32 4.99
CA THR A 41 1.92 8.72 3.66
C THR A 41 1.43 9.69 2.59
N ALA A 42 0.28 10.33 2.82
CA ALA A 42 -0.27 11.34 1.91
C ALA A 42 0.68 12.53 1.74
N ALA A 43 1.23 13.05 2.85
CA ALA A 43 2.20 14.14 2.81
C ALA A 43 3.45 13.77 1.98
N ARG A 44 4.02 12.57 2.21
CA ARG A 44 5.17 12.08 1.45
C ARG A 44 4.87 11.92 -0.04
N LEU A 45 3.67 11.47 -0.40
CA LEU A 45 3.26 11.37 -1.81
C LEU A 45 3.16 12.76 -2.47
N ARG A 46 2.63 13.77 -1.76
CA ARG A 46 2.58 15.15 -2.26
C ARG A 46 3.98 15.72 -2.47
N THR A 47 4.84 15.63 -1.45
CA THR A 47 6.24 16.06 -1.56
C THR A 47 6.96 15.37 -2.72
N TYR A 48 6.72 14.06 -2.91
CA TYR A 48 7.29 13.34 -4.06
C TYR A 48 6.78 13.90 -5.40
N LEU A 49 5.48 14.16 -5.52
CA LEU A 49 4.89 14.70 -6.75
C LEU A 49 5.40 16.11 -7.07
N GLU A 50 5.54 16.96 -6.07
CA GLU A 50 6.13 18.30 -6.18
C GLU A 50 7.59 18.21 -6.66
N ALA A 51 8.41 17.42 -5.97
CA ALA A 51 9.83 17.25 -6.31
C ALA A 51 10.06 16.62 -7.69
N SER A 52 9.15 15.76 -8.13
CA SER A 52 9.24 15.08 -9.44
C SER A 52 8.63 15.89 -10.60
N GLY A 53 7.93 16.99 -10.31
CA GLY A 53 7.40 17.94 -11.30
C GLY A 53 6.27 17.39 -12.18
N HIS A 54 5.58 16.32 -11.79
CA HIS A 54 4.50 15.74 -12.59
C HIS A 54 3.13 15.67 -11.88
N ALA A 55 2.96 16.45 -10.81
CA ALA A 55 1.71 16.49 -10.05
C ALA A 55 0.48 16.86 -10.89
N ALA A 56 0.65 17.66 -11.94
CA ALA A 56 -0.43 18.07 -12.84
C ALA A 56 -0.84 16.99 -13.86
N ASP A 57 -0.05 15.94 -14.06
CA ASP A 57 -0.36 14.86 -15.01
C ASP A 57 -1.29 13.81 -14.36
N ILE A 58 -2.54 14.20 -14.11
CA ILE A 58 -3.54 13.43 -13.37
C ILE A 58 -3.74 12.01 -13.91
N ASP A 59 -3.70 11.86 -15.23
CA ASP A 59 -3.83 10.57 -15.91
C ASP A 59 -2.52 9.80 -16.04
N GLY A 60 -1.41 10.45 -15.74
CA GLY A 60 -0.09 9.85 -15.77
C GLY A 60 0.21 8.95 -14.57
N PRO A 61 1.26 8.13 -14.68
CA PRO A 61 1.65 7.24 -13.58
C PRO A 61 2.07 8.02 -12.35
N LEU A 62 1.62 7.58 -11.17
CA LEU A 62 2.04 8.14 -9.89
C LEU A 62 3.54 7.95 -9.67
N PHE A 63 4.06 6.76 -9.95
CA PHE A 63 5.48 6.45 -9.83
C PHE A 63 6.12 6.26 -11.20
N ARG A 64 7.18 7.00 -11.45
CA ARG A 64 7.95 7.01 -12.70
C ARG A 64 9.39 6.53 -12.47
N PRO A 65 10.00 5.80 -13.41
CA PRO A 65 11.40 5.41 -13.29
C PRO A 65 12.32 6.65 -13.41
N LEU A 66 13.33 6.71 -12.54
CA LEU A 66 14.32 7.79 -12.53
C LEU A 66 15.44 7.56 -13.57
N LYS A 67 15.77 6.30 -13.87
CA LYS A 67 16.83 5.94 -14.80
C LYS A 67 16.30 5.62 -16.18
N HIS A 68 16.97 6.15 -17.21
CA HIS A 68 16.75 5.87 -18.62
C HIS A 68 17.94 5.06 -19.13
N ASN A 69 17.68 3.87 -19.66
CA ASN A 69 18.69 3.02 -20.29
C ASN A 69 19.03 3.57 -21.70
N GLY A 70 19.55 4.81 -21.78
CA GLY A 70 19.95 5.43 -23.06
C GLY A 70 18.83 5.71 -24.08
N LYS A 71 17.60 5.32 -23.79
CA LYS A 71 16.44 5.57 -24.66
C LYS A 71 15.77 6.90 -24.30
N ARG A 72 15.15 7.54 -25.30
CA ARG A 72 14.39 8.78 -25.13
C ARG A 72 13.48 8.69 -23.90
N ARG A 73 13.47 9.70 -23.07
CA ARG A 73 12.67 9.78 -21.83
C ARG A 73 11.19 9.71 -22.20
N ASP A 74 10.56 8.56 -22.00
CA ASP A 74 9.11 8.46 -22.00
C ASP A 74 8.64 8.96 -20.62
N GLU A 75 8.24 10.21 -20.56
CA GLU A 75 7.84 10.90 -19.34
C GLU A 75 6.60 10.30 -18.69
N ARG A 76 5.83 9.51 -19.45
CA ARG A 76 4.62 8.83 -18.98
C ARG A 76 4.82 7.33 -18.72
N ARG A 77 6.05 6.86 -18.74
CA ARG A 77 6.32 5.45 -18.47
C ARG A 77 6.05 5.12 -17.00
N ARG A 78 5.30 4.06 -16.77
CA ARG A 78 5.07 3.50 -15.43
C ARG A 78 6.34 2.83 -14.89
N MET A 79 6.50 2.86 -13.57
CA MET A 79 7.49 2.04 -12.89
C MET A 79 7.13 0.57 -13.06
N ASP A 80 8.13 -0.25 -13.36
CA ASP A 80 7.98 -1.70 -13.40
C ASP A 80 7.69 -2.24 -11.98
N PRO A 81 6.74 -3.19 -11.80
CA PRO A 81 6.47 -3.78 -10.48
C PRO A 81 7.71 -4.37 -9.80
N ASP A 82 8.65 -4.94 -10.57
CA ASP A 82 9.90 -5.46 -10.01
C ASP A 82 10.86 -4.34 -9.58
N ALA A 83 10.74 -3.15 -10.18
CA ALA A 83 11.50 -1.99 -9.71
C ALA A 83 11.09 -1.57 -8.30
N ILE A 84 9.80 -1.72 -7.93
CA ILE A 84 9.33 -1.47 -6.56
C ILE A 84 10.01 -2.42 -5.58
N ASP A 85 10.09 -3.70 -5.91
CA ASP A 85 10.80 -4.68 -5.09
C ASP A 85 12.28 -4.35 -4.95
N ARG A 86 12.95 -3.96 -6.06
CA ARG A 86 14.36 -3.52 -6.03
C ARG A 86 14.58 -2.31 -5.15
N VAL A 87 13.66 -1.34 -5.15
CA VAL A 87 13.73 -0.16 -4.26
C VAL A 87 13.65 -0.59 -2.79
N VAL A 88 12.68 -1.45 -2.45
CA VAL A 88 12.55 -1.96 -1.07
C VAL A 88 13.84 -2.67 -0.63
N ARG A 89 14.35 -3.59 -1.44
CA ARG A 89 15.60 -4.33 -1.13
C ARG A 89 16.81 -3.41 -0.99
N LYS A 90 16.93 -2.41 -1.86
CA LYS A 90 18.02 -1.42 -1.79
C LYS A 90 18.02 -0.70 -0.45
N TYR A 91 16.88 -0.18 -0.02
CA TYR A 91 16.81 0.57 1.24
C TYR A 91 16.88 -0.32 2.47
N ALA A 92 16.39 -1.56 2.41
CA ALA A 92 16.62 -2.55 3.45
C ALA A 92 18.13 -2.81 3.64
N GLY A 93 18.88 -2.98 2.55
CA GLY A 93 20.34 -3.12 2.61
C GLY A 93 21.04 -1.90 3.19
N VAL A 94 20.61 -0.67 2.83
CA VAL A 94 21.17 0.58 3.42
C VAL A 94 20.96 0.64 4.94
N LEU A 95 19.85 0.06 5.42
CA LEU A 95 19.55 0.01 6.86
C LEU A 95 20.19 -1.19 7.57
N GLY A 96 21.04 -1.96 6.89
CA GLY A 96 21.64 -3.17 7.44
C GLY A 96 20.62 -4.29 7.74
N LEU A 97 19.42 -4.19 7.18
CA LEU A 97 18.41 -5.22 7.31
C LEU A 97 18.73 -6.32 6.30
N ASP A 98 19.32 -7.39 6.79
CA ASP A 98 19.69 -8.52 5.97
C ASP A 98 18.48 -9.25 5.36
N ARG A 99 18.66 -10.38 4.82
CA ARG A 99 17.78 -11.18 3.95
C ARG A 99 16.28 -11.19 4.33
N GLY A 100 15.42 -11.24 3.33
CA GLY A 100 13.97 -11.46 3.48
C GLY A 100 13.10 -10.21 3.25
N TYR A 101 13.67 -9.02 3.18
CA TYR A 101 12.92 -7.80 2.90
C TYR A 101 12.61 -7.66 1.40
N SER A 102 11.33 -7.57 1.10
CA SER A 102 10.78 -7.46 -0.27
C SER A 102 9.48 -6.67 -0.24
N ALA A 103 8.95 -6.30 -1.39
CA ALA A 103 7.62 -5.70 -1.47
C ALA A 103 6.53 -6.63 -0.89
N HIS A 104 6.74 -7.94 -0.95
CA HIS A 104 5.82 -8.91 -0.35
C HIS A 104 5.92 -8.93 1.17
N SER A 105 7.13 -8.96 1.75
CA SER A 105 7.30 -8.92 3.20
C SER A 105 6.82 -7.61 3.81
N MET A 106 7.01 -6.46 3.14
CA MET A 106 6.44 -5.17 3.57
C MET A 106 4.91 -5.21 3.64
N ARG A 107 4.28 -5.92 2.69
CA ARG A 107 2.83 -6.15 2.75
C ARG A 107 2.42 -7.03 3.93
N ALA A 108 3.18 -8.11 4.19
CA ALA A 108 2.97 -8.97 5.35
C ALA A 108 3.11 -8.19 6.66
N THR A 109 4.16 -7.39 6.78
CA THR A 109 4.39 -6.49 7.93
C THR A 109 3.20 -5.54 8.15
N PHE A 110 2.72 -4.89 7.08
CA PHE A 110 1.55 -4.01 7.17
C PHE A 110 0.33 -4.74 7.77
N ILE A 111 0.03 -5.94 7.28
CA ILE A 111 -1.14 -6.73 7.74
C ILE A 111 -0.97 -7.09 9.22
N THR A 112 0.18 -7.66 9.58
CA THR A 112 0.47 -8.08 10.96
C THR A 112 0.42 -6.89 11.92
N THR A 113 1.13 -5.80 11.60
CA THR A 113 1.17 -4.61 12.46
C THR A 113 -0.20 -3.96 12.60
N ALA A 114 -1.01 -3.89 11.54
CA ALA A 114 -2.35 -3.34 11.63
C ALA A 114 -3.24 -4.15 12.56
N LEU A 115 -3.17 -5.49 12.48
CA LEU A 115 -3.91 -6.38 13.37
C LEU A 115 -3.42 -6.26 14.82
N GLU A 116 -2.11 -6.26 15.06
CA GLU A 116 -1.50 -6.10 16.38
C GLU A 116 -1.89 -4.77 17.04
N ASN A 117 -2.00 -3.70 16.25
CA ASN A 117 -2.46 -2.38 16.70
C ASN A 117 -3.98 -2.27 16.84
N GLY A 118 -4.71 -3.36 16.72
CA GLY A 118 -6.14 -3.42 17.02
C GLY A 118 -7.08 -3.16 15.85
N ALA A 119 -6.59 -3.04 14.61
CA ALA A 119 -7.47 -2.95 13.46
C ALA A 119 -8.33 -4.22 13.33
N GLN A 120 -9.57 -4.05 12.88
CA GLN A 120 -10.47 -5.18 12.66
C GLN A 120 -10.00 -6.01 11.46
N LEU A 121 -10.22 -7.32 11.53
CA LEU A 121 -9.75 -8.25 10.50
C LEU A 121 -10.34 -7.92 9.13
N GLU A 122 -11.62 -7.55 9.09
CA GLU A 122 -12.35 -7.19 7.87
C GLU A 122 -11.79 -5.94 7.20
N ASP A 123 -11.40 -4.94 8.00
CA ASP A 123 -10.78 -3.71 7.51
C ASP A 123 -9.40 -3.99 6.92
N VAL A 124 -8.62 -4.80 7.61
CA VAL A 124 -7.30 -5.22 7.13
C VAL A 124 -7.41 -6.10 5.89
N GLN A 125 -8.40 -7.00 5.83
CA GLN A 125 -8.70 -7.81 4.65
C GLN A 125 -9.02 -6.91 3.45
N THR A 126 -9.87 -5.92 3.63
CA THR A 126 -10.26 -4.95 2.59
C THR A 126 -9.05 -4.15 2.14
N ALA A 127 -8.27 -3.59 3.06
CA ALA A 127 -7.06 -2.82 2.76
C ALA A 127 -6.02 -3.68 2.03
N ALA A 128 -5.84 -4.93 2.44
CA ALA A 128 -4.98 -5.88 1.77
C ALA A 128 -5.54 -6.33 0.41
N GLY A 129 -6.84 -6.31 0.19
CA GLY A 129 -7.49 -6.84 -1.01
C GLY A 129 -7.42 -8.36 -1.08
N HIS A 130 -7.60 -9.02 0.05
CA HIS A 130 -7.79 -10.46 0.11
C HIS A 130 -9.26 -10.79 -0.18
N ARG A 131 -9.51 -11.72 -1.10
CA ARG A 131 -10.87 -12.19 -1.36
C ARG A 131 -11.37 -13.11 -0.26
N ASP A 132 -10.47 -13.94 0.25
CA ASP A 132 -10.72 -14.91 1.29
C ASP A 132 -10.23 -14.37 2.64
N PRO A 133 -11.10 -14.24 3.66
CA PRO A 133 -10.74 -13.84 5.01
C PRO A 133 -9.65 -14.72 5.63
N SER A 134 -9.65 -16.02 5.30
CA SER A 134 -8.64 -16.97 5.80
C SER A 134 -7.22 -16.53 5.50
N THR A 135 -7.01 -15.90 4.33
CA THR A 135 -5.71 -15.35 3.95
C THR A 135 -5.24 -14.24 4.90
N THR A 136 -6.15 -13.40 5.41
CA THR A 136 -5.79 -12.35 6.39
C THR A 136 -5.57 -12.96 7.76
N LYS A 137 -6.37 -13.96 8.12
CA LYS A 137 -6.28 -14.66 9.40
C LYS A 137 -4.94 -15.36 9.61
N LEU A 138 -4.25 -15.79 8.55
CA LEU A 138 -2.89 -16.35 8.63
C LEU A 138 -1.86 -15.36 9.21
N TYR A 139 -2.12 -14.07 9.13
CA TYR A 139 -1.25 -13.00 9.67
C TYR A 139 -1.69 -12.56 11.07
N ASP A 140 -2.82 -13.04 11.56
CA ASP A 140 -3.33 -12.70 12.89
C ASP A 140 -2.60 -13.53 13.95
N ARG A 141 -1.68 -12.89 14.64
CA ARG A 141 -0.90 -13.48 15.74
C ARG A 141 -1.48 -13.15 17.10
N ARG A 142 -2.61 -12.45 17.15
CA ARG A 142 -3.27 -12.10 18.39
C ARG A 142 -3.88 -13.35 18.99
N GLY A 143 -3.54 -13.65 20.23
CA GLY A 143 -4.21 -14.68 21.01
C GLY A 143 -5.62 -14.22 21.47
N TYR A 144 -6.31 -15.05 22.21
CA TYR A 144 -7.54 -14.67 22.90
C TYR A 144 -7.23 -13.52 23.88
N ASN A 145 -7.91 -12.38 23.69
CA ASN A 145 -7.84 -11.25 24.64
C ASN A 145 -9.16 -11.22 25.46
N PRO A 146 -9.11 -11.55 26.75
CA PRO A 146 -10.31 -11.54 27.60
C PRO A 146 -10.97 -10.17 27.70
N GLU A 147 -10.20 -9.06 27.64
CA GLU A 147 -10.74 -7.68 27.67
C GLU A 147 -11.58 -7.34 26.44
N LYS A 148 -11.38 -8.07 25.34
CA LYS A 148 -12.11 -7.94 24.08
C LYS A 148 -13.03 -9.14 23.83
N ALA A 149 -13.42 -9.86 24.88
CA ALA A 149 -14.33 -10.97 24.73
C ALA A 149 -15.70 -10.51 24.20
N ALA A 150 -16.26 -11.29 23.27
CA ALA A 150 -17.54 -10.97 22.64
C ALA A 150 -18.66 -10.73 23.65
N SER A 151 -18.60 -11.37 24.83
CA SER A 151 -19.56 -11.22 25.93
C SER A 151 -19.63 -9.77 26.48
N PHE A 152 -18.59 -8.97 26.35
CA PHE A 152 -18.62 -7.56 26.78
C PHE A 152 -19.36 -6.64 25.78
N PHE A 153 -19.57 -7.11 24.57
CA PHE A 153 -20.28 -6.36 23.51
C PHE A 153 -21.72 -6.83 23.32
N ALA A 154 -22.09 -7.98 23.91
CA ALA A 154 -23.45 -8.47 23.89
C ALA A 154 -24.22 -7.90 25.09
N THR A 155 -24.88 -6.76 24.89
CA THR A 155 -25.81 -6.17 25.86
C THR A 155 -27.22 -6.64 25.50
N TYR A 156 -27.96 -7.21 26.49
CA TYR A 156 -29.35 -7.63 26.39
C TYR A 156 -30.25 -6.58 27.02
#